data_b9588b1cddd54ee50a748bf2427387c1
#
_entry.id   b9588b1cddd54ee50a748bf2427387c1
#
_cell.length_a   1.000
_cell.length_b   1.000
_cell.length_c   1.000
_cell.angle_alpha   90.00
_cell.angle_beta   90.00
_cell.angle_gamma   90.00
#
_symmetry.space_group_name_H-M   'P 1'
#
loop_
_entity.id
_entity.type
_entity.pdbx_description
1 polymer ?
#
loop_
_entity_poly.entity_id
_entity_poly.type
_entity_poly.pdbx_seq_one_letter_code
_entity_poly.pdbx_strand_id
1 'polypeptide(L)'
;MKIYSKIEPDKLLHMVVRKVEIKEGRTNLCPDEQFLQCASLVLKRGDTFKPHRHIAKSATYIMPEESWHVITGAAELIMYDTDGSYLDKVVLWKGDTSFTFNGAGHNYKIVTENFKCLEYKVGPYLGIEADKIFI
;
A
#
# COMPACT_ATOMS: atom_id res chain seq x y z
N MET A 1 -0.53 2.79 11.20
CA MET A 1 -1.94 3.29 11.25
C MET A 1 -2.77 2.40 10.36
N LYS A 2 -3.94 1.93 10.83
CA LYS A 2 -4.90 1.14 10.04
C LYS A 2 -6.24 1.88 10.02
N ILE A 3 -6.88 1.94 8.85
CA ILE A 3 -8.20 2.57 8.64
C ILE A 3 -9.13 1.51 8.07
N TYR A 4 -10.23 1.32 8.77
CA TYR A 4 -11.27 0.36 8.41
C TYR A 4 -12.47 1.06 7.79
N SER A 5 -13.24 0.35 7.01
CA SER A 5 -14.50 0.82 6.45
C SER A 5 -15.48 1.23 7.55
N LYS A 6 -16.25 2.30 7.29
CA LYS A 6 -17.37 2.70 8.15
C LYS A 6 -18.68 2.03 7.76
N ILE A 7 -18.75 1.53 6.52
CA ILE A 7 -19.95 0.87 6.00
C ILE A 7 -19.85 -0.66 6.05
N GLU A 8 -18.63 -1.22 6.02
CA GLU A 8 -18.34 -2.64 6.16
C GLU A 8 -17.39 -2.83 7.34
N PRO A 9 -17.88 -2.89 8.59
CA PRO A 9 -17.04 -3.08 9.78
C PRO A 9 -16.07 -4.25 9.59
N ASP A 10 -14.86 -4.13 10.15
CA ASP A 10 -13.77 -5.11 10.05
C ASP A 10 -13.05 -5.19 8.69
N LYS A 11 -13.55 -4.54 7.64
CA LYS A 11 -12.85 -4.48 6.35
C LYS A 11 -11.74 -3.43 6.39
N LEU A 12 -10.49 -3.89 6.41
CA LEU A 12 -9.31 -3.02 6.32
C LEU A 12 -9.22 -2.41 4.92
N LEU A 13 -9.23 -1.08 4.83
CA LEU A 13 -9.19 -0.35 3.56
C LEU A 13 -7.84 0.34 3.32
N HIS A 14 -7.26 0.92 4.36
CA HIS A 14 -5.98 1.63 4.23
C HIS A 14 -5.03 1.29 5.36
N MET A 15 -3.74 1.35 5.04
CA MET A 15 -2.69 1.20 6.03
C MET A 15 -1.53 2.14 5.70
N VAL A 16 -0.96 2.75 6.74
CA VAL A 16 0.28 3.52 6.64
C VAL A 16 1.29 2.94 7.62
N VAL A 17 2.45 2.58 7.10
CA VAL A 17 3.61 2.15 7.87
C VAL A 17 4.62 3.29 7.89
N ARG A 18 4.98 3.75 9.07
CA ARG A 18 5.99 4.80 9.25
C ARG A 18 7.39 4.18 9.24
N LYS A 19 8.36 4.91 8.69
CA LYS A 19 9.76 4.48 8.69
C LYS A 19 10.24 4.03 10.08
N VAL A 20 9.82 4.68 11.14
CA VAL A 20 10.21 4.36 12.52
C VAL A 20 9.65 3.02 13.04
N GLU A 21 8.64 2.47 12.38
CA GLU A 21 8.03 1.17 12.74
C GLU A 21 8.82 -0.02 12.15
N ILE A 22 9.78 0.23 11.24
CA ILE A 22 10.62 -0.80 10.62
C ILE A 22 11.68 -1.25 11.62
N LYS A 23 11.68 -2.55 11.91
CA LYS A 23 12.56 -3.18 12.92
C LYS A 23 13.59 -4.09 12.26
N GLU A 24 14.63 -4.46 13.03
CA GLU A 24 15.64 -5.43 12.61
C GLU A 24 15.02 -6.79 12.24
N GLY A 25 15.59 -7.44 11.24
CA GLY A 25 15.10 -8.71 10.68
C GLY A 25 14.01 -8.50 9.63
N ARG A 26 13.17 -9.53 9.45
CA ARG A 26 12.03 -9.53 8.54
C ARG A 26 10.74 -9.31 9.33
N THR A 27 9.94 -8.35 8.88
CA THR A 27 8.58 -8.11 9.41
C THR A 27 7.60 -8.04 8.25
N ASN A 28 6.59 -8.92 8.22
CA ASN A 28 5.47 -8.80 7.30
C ASN A 28 4.65 -7.58 7.71
N LEU A 29 4.41 -6.67 6.78
CA LEU A 29 3.71 -5.41 7.04
C LEU A 29 2.22 -5.52 6.73
N CYS A 30 1.86 -6.21 5.64
CA CYS A 30 0.48 -6.43 5.25
C CYS A 30 -0.11 -7.66 5.97
N PRO A 31 -1.42 -7.69 6.24
CA PRO A 31 -2.13 -8.90 6.66
C PRO A 31 -1.99 -10.02 5.62
N ASP A 32 -1.91 -11.26 6.08
CA ASP A 32 -1.60 -12.42 5.20
C ASP A 32 -2.69 -12.70 4.15
N GLU A 33 -3.93 -12.26 4.42
CA GLU A 33 -5.09 -12.39 3.52
C GLU A 33 -5.12 -11.40 2.36
N GLN A 34 -4.31 -10.32 2.40
CA GLN A 34 -4.26 -9.33 1.33
C GLN A 34 -3.44 -9.85 0.14
N PHE A 35 -3.84 -9.49 -1.08
CA PHE A 35 -3.10 -9.86 -2.29
C PHE A 35 -1.80 -9.08 -2.43
N LEU A 36 -1.81 -7.81 -2.07
CA LEU A 36 -0.60 -6.98 -2.04
C LEU A 36 0.18 -7.26 -0.76
N GLN A 37 1.24 -8.02 -0.88
CA GLN A 37 2.13 -8.33 0.23
C GLN A 37 3.35 -7.41 0.26
N CYS A 38 3.70 -6.95 1.46
CA CYS A 38 4.92 -6.19 1.70
C CYS A 38 5.59 -6.67 2.99
N ALA A 39 6.90 -6.77 2.95
CA ALA A 39 7.69 -7.02 4.14
C ALA A 39 8.85 -6.02 4.22
N SER A 40 9.16 -5.55 5.41
CA SER A 40 10.42 -4.87 5.67
C SER A 40 11.52 -5.90 5.96
N LEU A 41 12.73 -5.62 5.48
CA LEU A 41 13.93 -6.39 5.74
C LEU A 41 15.05 -5.44 6.19
N VAL A 42 15.49 -5.60 7.42
CA VAL A 42 16.67 -4.90 7.97
C VAL A 42 17.72 -5.95 8.25
N LEU A 43 18.65 -6.05 7.32
CA LEU A 43 19.65 -7.16 7.27
C LEU A 43 21.05 -6.62 7.50
N LYS A 44 21.94 -7.48 7.98
CA LYS A 44 23.36 -7.20 8.19
C LYS A 44 24.17 -7.60 6.97
N ARG A 45 25.37 -7.03 6.84
CA ARG A 45 26.32 -7.44 5.79
C ARG A 45 26.65 -8.92 5.94
N GLY A 46 26.46 -9.68 4.87
CA GLY A 46 26.70 -11.12 4.82
C GLY A 46 25.46 -11.99 5.04
N ASP A 47 24.33 -11.41 5.46
CA ASP A 47 23.08 -12.14 5.50
C ASP A 47 22.68 -12.60 4.10
N THR A 48 22.13 -13.80 4.00
CA THR A 48 21.69 -14.38 2.73
C THR A 48 20.50 -15.31 2.93
N PHE A 49 19.88 -15.71 1.84
CA PHE A 49 18.74 -16.62 1.81
C PHE A 49 19.08 -17.86 0.98
N LYS A 50 18.47 -19.01 1.31
CA LYS A 50 18.57 -20.19 0.47
C LYS A 50 17.96 -19.88 -0.91
N PRO A 51 18.64 -20.25 -2.02
CA PRO A 51 18.04 -20.13 -3.35
C PRO A 51 16.69 -20.86 -3.40
N HIS A 52 15.68 -20.18 -3.95
CA HIS A 52 14.30 -20.73 -4.03
C HIS A 52 13.56 -20.13 -5.23
N ARG A 53 12.46 -20.76 -5.56
CA ARG A 53 11.45 -20.23 -6.50
C ARG A 53 10.09 -20.20 -5.85
N HIS A 54 9.25 -19.25 -6.24
CA HIS A 54 7.87 -19.20 -5.78
C HIS A 54 6.99 -20.18 -6.54
N ILE A 55 6.01 -20.74 -5.85
CA ILE A 55 5.00 -21.65 -6.41
C ILE A 55 3.84 -20.79 -6.91
N ALA A 56 3.31 -21.13 -8.10
CA ALA A 56 2.13 -20.46 -8.64
C ALA A 56 0.93 -20.63 -7.70
N LYS A 57 0.18 -19.53 -7.51
CA LYS A 57 -1.06 -19.51 -6.73
C LYS A 57 -2.23 -19.28 -7.67
N SER A 58 -3.34 -19.98 -7.43
CA SER A 58 -4.60 -19.75 -8.16
C SER A 58 -5.43 -18.70 -7.41
N ALA A 59 -5.93 -17.71 -8.14
CA ALA A 59 -6.91 -16.73 -7.63
C ALA A 59 -7.99 -16.50 -8.70
N THR A 60 -9.25 -16.58 -8.29
CA THR A 60 -10.41 -16.43 -9.20
C THR A 60 -10.89 -14.98 -9.34
N TYR A 61 -10.63 -14.15 -8.35
CA TYR A 61 -10.97 -12.73 -8.34
C TYR A 61 -9.94 -11.95 -7.53
N ILE A 62 -9.41 -10.87 -8.10
CA ILE A 62 -8.44 -10.00 -7.45
C ILE A 62 -8.97 -8.57 -7.55
N MET A 63 -9.34 -7.97 -6.42
CA MET A 63 -9.55 -6.54 -6.33
C MET A 63 -8.18 -5.87 -6.42
N PRO A 64 -7.97 -4.91 -7.33
CA PRO A 64 -6.71 -4.17 -7.39
C PRO A 64 -6.37 -3.51 -6.06
N GLU A 65 -5.13 -3.67 -5.65
CA GLU A 65 -4.56 -3.08 -4.44
C GLU A 65 -3.32 -2.29 -4.82
N GLU A 66 -3.05 -1.20 -4.11
CA GLU A 66 -1.97 -0.26 -4.44
C GLU A 66 -1.17 0.13 -3.20
N SER A 67 0.11 0.38 -3.40
CA SER A 67 1.01 0.88 -2.36
C SER A 67 1.92 1.98 -2.92
N TRP A 68 2.11 3.04 -2.15
CA TRP A 68 3.13 4.07 -2.41
C TRP A 68 4.19 4.08 -1.32
N HIS A 69 5.46 4.06 -1.74
CA HIS A 69 6.63 4.26 -0.87
C HIS A 69 7.31 5.58 -1.21
N VAL A 70 7.34 6.52 -0.26
CA VAL A 70 7.91 7.86 -0.47
C VAL A 70 9.43 7.82 -0.37
N ILE A 71 10.11 8.14 -1.50
CA ILE A 71 11.58 8.21 -1.59
C ILE A 71 12.09 9.58 -1.16
N THR A 72 11.42 10.66 -1.62
CA THR A 72 11.77 12.06 -1.26
C THR A 72 10.53 12.91 -1.22
N GLY A 73 10.57 13.99 -0.43
CA GLY A 73 9.46 14.93 -0.30
C GLY A 73 8.32 14.39 0.55
N ALA A 74 7.13 14.91 0.30
CA ALA A 74 5.90 14.53 0.99
C ALA A 74 4.66 14.61 0.10
N ALA A 75 3.67 13.78 0.39
CA ALA A 75 2.34 13.80 -0.21
C ALA A 75 1.25 13.65 0.86
N GLU A 76 0.14 14.36 0.71
CA GLU A 76 -1.08 14.13 1.51
C GLU A 76 -1.86 13.00 0.84
N LEU A 77 -2.04 11.87 1.53
CA LEU A 77 -2.94 10.80 1.17
C LEU A 77 -4.33 11.15 1.70
N ILE A 78 -5.33 11.18 0.82
CA ILE A 78 -6.76 11.35 1.14
C ILE A 78 -7.43 10.00 0.92
N MET A 79 -8.12 9.50 1.93
CA MET A 79 -8.66 8.16 2.00
C MET A 79 -10.19 8.19 1.94
N TYR A 80 -10.76 7.31 1.11
CA TYR A 80 -12.19 7.18 0.93
C TYR A 80 -12.64 5.73 1.15
N ASP A 81 -13.86 5.57 1.57
CA ASP A 81 -14.51 4.26 1.68
C ASP A 81 -14.88 3.72 0.28
N THR A 82 -15.38 2.51 0.20
CA THR A 82 -15.76 1.83 -1.05
C THR A 82 -16.96 2.49 -1.75
N ASP A 83 -17.77 3.24 -1.02
CA ASP A 83 -18.87 4.06 -1.56
C ASP A 83 -18.45 5.48 -1.99
N GLY A 84 -17.15 5.83 -1.86
CA GLY A 84 -16.60 7.15 -2.14
C GLY A 84 -16.72 8.16 -0.98
N SER A 85 -17.25 7.77 0.15
CA SER A 85 -17.33 8.66 1.33
C SER A 85 -15.95 8.90 1.95
N TYR A 86 -15.70 10.12 2.39
CA TYR A 86 -14.43 10.51 3.03
C TYR A 86 -14.22 9.77 4.36
N LEU A 87 -13.04 9.19 4.54
CA LEU A 87 -12.62 8.51 5.77
C LEU A 87 -11.67 9.37 6.60
N ASP A 88 -10.50 9.68 6.03
CA ASP A 88 -9.42 10.38 6.74
C ASP A 88 -8.38 10.91 5.74
N LYS A 89 -7.40 11.67 6.24
CA LYS A 89 -6.22 12.07 5.47
C LYS A 89 -4.97 12.11 6.34
N VAL A 90 -3.82 11.90 5.71
CA VAL A 90 -2.53 11.89 6.41
C VAL A 90 -1.41 12.36 5.47
N VAL A 91 -0.41 13.05 6.02
CA VAL A 91 0.80 13.38 5.27
C VAL A 91 1.80 12.25 5.40
N LEU A 92 2.24 11.74 4.24
CA LEU A 92 3.32 10.77 4.11
C LEU A 92 4.62 11.52 3.85
N TRP A 93 5.65 11.17 4.61
CA TRP A 93 6.99 11.72 4.50
C TRP A 93 7.98 10.69 3.94
N LYS A 94 9.17 11.12 3.57
CA LYS A 94 10.28 10.25 3.13
C LYS A 94 10.42 9.01 4.02
N GLY A 95 10.31 7.82 3.42
CA GLY A 95 10.40 6.51 4.05
C GLY A 95 9.10 5.96 4.61
N ASP A 96 7.99 6.72 4.51
CA ASP A 96 6.66 6.20 4.81
C ASP A 96 6.13 5.37 3.64
N THR A 97 5.29 4.39 3.97
CA THR A 97 4.61 3.54 2.99
C THR A 97 3.12 3.51 3.30
N SER A 98 2.29 3.72 2.28
CA SER A 98 0.84 3.55 2.35
C SER A 98 0.39 2.35 1.54
N PHE A 99 -0.74 1.78 1.93
CA PHE A 99 -1.41 0.68 1.25
C PHE A 99 -2.89 1.01 1.14
N THR A 100 -3.47 0.73 -0.01
CA THR A 100 -4.91 0.79 -0.27
C THR A 100 -5.39 -0.59 -0.70
N PHE A 101 -6.42 -1.12 -0.03
CA PHE A 101 -6.90 -2.48 -0.17
C PHE A 101 -8.38 -2.50 -0.55
N ASN A 102 -8.85 -3.63 -1.04
CA ASN A 102 -10.27 -4.00 -1.10
C ASN A 102 -11.18 -3.00 -1.83
N GLY A 103 -10.66 -2.30 -2.85
CA GLY A 103 -11.43 -1.35 -3.65
C GLY A 103 -11.70 0.00 -2.98
N ALA A 104 -10.98 0.31 -1.90
CA ALA A 104 -11.06 1.65 -1.28
C ALA A 104 -10.63 2.75 -2.24
N GLY A 105 -11.28 3.91 -2.15
CA GLY A 105 -10.89 5.10 -2.90
C GLY A 105 -9.72 5.83 -2.26
N HIS A 106 -8.87 6.44 -3.08
CA HIS A 106 -7.75 7.25 -2.60
C HIS A 106 -7.38 8.35 -3.57
N ASN A 107 -6.72 9.38 -3.04
CA ASN A 107 -6.07 10.43 -3.83
C ASN A 107 -4.78 10.87 -3.14
N TYR A 108 -3.80 11.30 -3.93
CA TYR A 108 -2.55 11.86 -3.44
C TYR A 108 -2.37 13.29 -3.92
N LYS A 109 -2.19 14.21 -2.98
CA LYS A 109 -1.83 15.59 -3.26
C LYS A 109 -0.36 15.82 -2.89
N ILE A 110 0.47 16.14 -3.87
CA ILE A 110 1.88 16.43 -3.63
C ILE A 110 2.00 17.77 -2.90
N VAL A 111 2.71 17.79 -1.76
CA VAL A 111 2.81 18.98 -0.88
C VAL A 111 4.21 19.57 -0.81
N THR A 112 5.20 18.92 -1.43
CA THR A 112 6.57 19.44 -1.51
C THR A 112 7.08 19.40 -2.94
N GLU A 113 8.05 20.28 -3.26
CA GLU A 113 8.83 20.15 -4.48
C GLU A 113 9.71 18.89 -4.45
N ASN A 114 10.15 18.43 -5.62
CA ASN A 114 11.03 17.23 -5.75
C ASN A 114 10.48 15.94 -5.13
N PHE A 115 9.17 15.76 -5.15
CA PHE A 115 8.55 14.51 -4.71
C PHE A 115 8.93 13.34 -5.61
N LYS A 116 9.28 12.20 -4.99
CA LYS A 116 9.50 10.92 -5.67
C LYS A 116 8.92 9.80 -4.84
N CYS A 117 8.24 8.86 -5.47
CA CYS A 117 7.74 7.64 -4.83
C CYS A 117 7.94 6.43 -5.74
N LEU A 118 7.81 5.25 -5.18
CA LEU A 118 7.55 4.01 -5.91
C LEU A 118 6.09 3.65 -5.70
N GLU A 119 5.40 3.34 -6.80
CA GLU A 119 4.06 2.77 -6.80
C GLU A 119 4.16 1.27 -7.07
N TYR A 120 3.49 0.48 -6.26
CA TYR A 120 3.31 -0.95 -6.47
C TYR A 120 1.81 -1.21 -6.51
N LYS A 121 1.35 -1.94 -7.51
CA LYS A 121 -0.05 -2.36 -7.58
C LYS A 121 -0.19 -3.73 -8.21
N VAL A 122 -1.31 -4.37 -7.95
CA VAL A 122 -1.66 -5.63 -8.59
C VAL A 122 -2.01 -5.35 -10.05
N GLY A 123 -1.30 -6.01 -10.97
CA GLY A 123 -1.54 -5.92 -12.42
C GLY A 123 -2.42 -7.05 -12.95
N PRO A 124 -2.63 -7.10 -14.30
CA PRO A 124 -2.03 -6.23 -15.32
C PRO A 124 -2.66 -4.83 -15.39
N TYR A 125 -1.88 -3.81 -15.80
CA TYR A 125 -2.39 -2.47 -16.07
C TYR A 125 -2.88 -2.36 -17.51
N LEU A 126 -4.18 -2.13 -17.68
CA LEU A 126 -4.85 -2.08 -18.99
C LEU A 126 -5.23 -0.65 -19.44
N GLY A 127 -4.72 0.36 -18.76
CA GLY A 127 -5.04 1.78 -19.00
C GLY A 127 -6.02 2.36 -18.00
N ILE A 128 -6.09 3.69 -17.93
CA ILE A 128 -6.86 4.41 -16.91
C ILE A 128 -8.35 4.03 -16.93
N GLU A 129 -8.96 3.97 -18.12
CA GLU A 129 -10.40 3.71 -18.27
C GLU A 129 -10.82 2.30 -17.84
N ALA A 130 -9.89 1.32 -17.95
CA ALA A 130 -10.13 -0.05 -17.53
C ALA A 130 -9.74 -0.31 -16.06
N ASP A 131 -8.97 0.60 -15.45
CA ASP A 131 -8.34 0.41 -14.15
C ASP A 131 -8.99 1.25 -13.03
N LYS A 132 -9.68 2.37 -13.36
CA LYS A 132 -10.16 3.35 -12.39
C LYS A 132 -11.60 3.80 -12.63
N ILE A 133 -12.31 3.99 -11.53
CA ILE A 133 -13.58 4.72 -11.48
C ILE A 133 -13.33 5.98 -10.65
N PHE A 134 -13.67 7.15 -11.20
CA PHE A 134 -13.54 8.42 -10.46
C PHE A 134 -14.71 8.62 -9.50
N ILE A 135 -14.40 9.07 -8.28
CA ILE A 135 -15.32 9.32 -7.17
C ILE A 135 -15.34 10.80 -6.79
#